data_528927edf087d54f51e8750465b3b8ff
#
_entry.id   528927edf087d54f51e8750465b3b8ff
#
_cell.length_a   1.000
_cell.length_b   1.000
_cell.length_c   1.000
_cell.angle_alpha   90.00
_cell.angle_beta   90.00
_cell.angle_gamma   90.00
#
_symmetry.space_group_name_H-M   'P 1'
#
loop_
_entity.id
_entity.type
_entity.pdbx_description
1 polymer ?
#
loop_
_entity_poly.entity_id
_entity_poly.type
_entity_poly.pdbx_seq_one_letter_code
_entity_poly.pdbx_strand_id
1 'polypeptide(L)'
;MQRPARYLPHLRRMAPIAAADVPTLNLLYKLKKLDTFSSSPSFPKRTSDHNDRVGLIRADITSLAVDAIVNAANRSLLGGGGVDGAIHRAAGPQLRSECRALNGCETGSSKITNAYNLPCKKVIHTVGPIYDEIRPERSKALLQGCYKSSLELAVQHGLKTVAFSAISTGVYGYPSRDAAMVACEALASFLDGDDGKKLDKVIFVTFEEKDVRAYNQSLPRFFPPVTETSAYQGTKAEADLDEGDQAEAKAEAEAKANELPSVPTTDPADPNHTQKKQKQDTEA
;
A
#
# COMPACT_ATOMS: atom_id res chain seq x y z
N MET A 1 10.97 39.76 34.96
CA MET A 1 10.02 39.68 33.83
C MET A 1 10.16 38.29 33.18
N GLN A 2 9.25 37.37 33.52
CA GLN A 2 9.20 36.04 32.93
C GLN A 2 8.50 36.12 31.58
N ARG A 3 9.12 35.60 30.50
CA ARG A 3 8.48 35.47 29.19
C ARG A 3 7.40 34.37 29.24
N PRO A 4 6.18 34.62 28.74
CA PRO A 4 5.16 33.59 28.69
C PRO A 4 5.59 32.49 27.75
N ALA A 5 5.39 31.21 28.16
CA ALA A 5 5.59 30.02 27.34
C ALA A 5 4.74 30.13 26.07
N ARG A 6 5.38 30.04 24.90
CA ARG A 6 4.66 29.95 23.61
C ARG A 6 3.85 28.68 23.60
N TYR A 7 2.54 28.79 23.63
CA TYR A 7 1.59 27.72 23.38
C TYR A 7 1.75 27.29 21.93
N LEU A 8 2.41 26.15 21.71
CA LEU A 8 2.43 25.49 20.41
C LEU A 8 1.08 24.77 20.26
N PRO A 9 0.24 25.15 19.27
CA PRO A 9 -0.98 24.38 19.00
C PRO A 9 -0.56 22.96 18.65
N HIS A 10 -1.01 21.99 19.46
CA HIS A 10 -0.86 20.57 19.14
C HIS A 10 -1.49 20.35 17.76
N LEU A 11 -0.67 20.10 16.75
CA LEU A 11 -1.12 19.55 15.48
C LEU A 11 -1.97 18.33 15.84
N ARG A 12 -3.27 18.40 15.60
CA ARG A 12 -4.19 17.28 15.77
C ARG A 12 -3.64 16.16 14.88
N ARG A 13 -2.99 15.17 15.48
CA ARG A 13 -2.63 13.95 14.78
C ARG A 13 -3.97 13.35 14.33
N MET A 14 -4.20 13.24 13.04
CA MET A 14 -5.39 12.54 12.53
C MET A 14 -5.45 11.15 13.14
N ALA A 15 -6.66 10.66 13.43
CA ALA A 15 -6.83 9.32 13.95
C ALA A 15 -6.21 8.30 12.97
N PRO A 16 -5.53 7.25 13.47
CA PRO A 16 -5.01 6.21 12.61
C PRO A 16 -6.13 5.51 11.82
N ILE A 17 -5.86 5.16 10.58
CA ILE A 17 -6.79 4.45 9.69
C ILE A 17 -6.67 2.96 9.99
N ALA A 18 -7.73 2.34 10.50
CA ALA A 18 -7.72 0.90 10.77
C ALA A 18 -7.82 0.08 9.47
N ALA A 19 -7.33 -1.16 9.49
CA ALA A 19 -7.43 -2.05 8.34
C ALA A 19 -8.89 -2.27 7.88
N ALA A 20 -9.84 -2.26 8.81
CA ALA A 20 -11.27 -2.40 8.53
C ALA A 20 -11.84 -1.18 7.76
N ASP A 21 -11.30 0.02 7.99
CA ASP A 21 -11.76 1.26 7.35
C ASP A 21 -11.27 1.40 5.91
N VAL A 22 -10.29 0.58 5.49
CA VAL A 22 -9.80 0.59 4.10
C VAL A 22 -10.78 -0.15 3.20
N PRO A 23 -11.29 0.46 2.12
CA PRO A 23 -12.23 -0.19 1.22
C PRO A 23 -11.61 -1.42 0.56
N THR A 24 -12.38 -2.50 0.48
CA THR A 24 -12.03 -3.71 -0.28
C THR A 24 -12.30 -3.51 -1.77
N LEU A 25 -11.72 -4.36 -2.62
CA LEU A 25 -11.98 -4.27 -4.06
C LEU A 25 -13.46 -4.51 -4.38
N ASN A 26 -14.14 -5.42 -3.67
CA ASN A 26 -15.59 -5.62 -3.84
C ASN A 26 -16.36 -4.34 -3.56
N LEU A 27 -16.01 -3.61 -2.49
CA LEU A 27 -16.66 -2.33 -2.20
C LEU A 27 -16.35 -1.28 -3.28
N LEU A 28 -15.09 -1.21 -3.73
CA LEU A 28 -14.69 -0.26 -4.78
C LEU A 28 -15.39 -0.53 -6.12
N TYR A 29 -15.62 -1.80 -6.48
CA TYR A 29 -16.42 -2.16 -7.65
C TYR A 29 -17.90 -1.77 -7.49
N LYS A 30 -18.51 -2.07 -6.34
CA LYS A 30 -19.89 -1.65 -6.05
C LYS A 30 -20.08 -0.15 -6.13
N LEU A 31 -19.10 0.63 -5.67
CA LEU A 31 -19.09 2.09 -5.71
C LEU A 31 -18.63 2.67 -7.07
N LYS A 32 -18.33 1.83 -8.07
CA LYS A 32 -17.81 2.23 -9.38
C LYS A 32 -16.55 3.11 -9.30
N LYS A 33 -15.69 2.84 -8.30
CA LYS A 33 -14.40 3.53 -8.11
C LYS A 33 -13.24 2.79 -8.78
N LEU A 34 -13.46 1.56 -9.25
CA LEU A 34 -12.55 0.80 -10.10
C LEU A 34 -13.21 0.53 -11.44
N ASP A 35 -12.43 0.64 -12.51
CA ASP A 35 -12.89 0.32 -13.84
C ASP A 35 -13.15 -1.19 -13.97
N THR A 36 -14.23 -1.56 -14.64
CA THR A 36 -14.48 -2.94 -15.01
C THR A 36 -13.93 -3.17 -16.42
N PHE A 37 -12.83 -3.90 -16.53
CA PHE A 37 -12.36 -4.32 -17.85
C PHE A 37 -13.08 -5.58 -18.31
N SER A 38 -13.53 -5.57 -19.56
CA SER A 38 -13.89 -6.78 -20.26
C SER A 38 -12.67 -7.70 -20.32
N SER A 39 -12.80 -8.94 -19.87
CA SER A 39 -11.73 -9.93 -19.82
C SER A 39 -11.01 -10.01 -21.16
N SER A 40 -9.71 -9.66 -21.18
CA SER A 40 -8.87 -9.91 -22.35
C SER A 40 -8.47 -11.39 -22.38
N PRO A 41 -8.53 -12.07 -23.53
CA PRO A 41 -8.14 -13.49 -23.65
C PRO A 41 -6.69 -13.79 -23.26
N SER A 42 -5.86 -12.75 -23.16
CA SER A 42 -4.41 -12.88 -22.90
C SER A 42 -4.03 -13.05 -21.43
N PHE A 43 -4.98 -13.01 -20.51
CA PHE A 43 -4.69 -13.20 -19.08
C PHE A 43 -5.29 -14.51 -18.58
N PRO A 44 -4.59 -15.24 -17.67
CA PRO A 44 -5.17 -16.42 -17.04
C PRO A 44 -6.49 -16.03 -16.36
N LYS A 45 -7.51 -16.89 -16.48
CA LYS A 45 -8.81 -16.66 -15.85
C LYS A 45 -8.61 -16.55 -14.35
N ARG A 46 -8.74 -15.35 -13.80
CA ARG A 46 -8.64 -15.06 -12.38
C ARG A 46 -10.04 -15.02 -11.76
N THR A 47 -10.11 -15.36 -10.47
CA THR A 47 -11.36 -15.34 -9.69
C THR A 47 -11.48 -14.05 -8.89
N SER A 48 -12.70 -13.76 -8.45
CA SER A 48 -13.00 -12.65 -7.53
C SER A 48 -12.83 -13.03 -6.05
N ASP A 49 -12.38 -14.24 -5.76
CA ASP A 49 -12.39 -14.86 -4.42
C ASP A 49 -11.55 -14.08 -3.38
N HIS A 50 -10.60 -13.28 -3.85
CA HIS A 50 -9.73 -12.49 -2.97
C HIS A 50 -10.18 -11.03 -2.80
N ASN A 51 -11.24 -10.59 -3.51
CA ASN A 51 -11.63 -9.18 -3.58
C ASN A 51 -12.02 -8.57 -2.22
N ASP A 52 -12.49 -9.39 -1.27
CA ASP A 52 -12.80 -8.93 0.09
C ASP A 52 -11.56 -8.83 1.00
N ARG A 53 -10.44 -9.42 0.54
CA ARG A 53 -9.17 -9.45 1.27
C ARG A 53 -8.11 -8.51 0.69
N VAL A 54 -8.39 -7.88 -0.43
CA VAL A 54 -7.50 -6.91 -1.08
C VAL A 54 -8.13 -5.53 -1.00
N GLY A 55 -7.37 -4.55 -0.50
CA GLY A 55 -7.78 -3.16 -0.38
C GLY A 55 -6.92 -2.22 -1.21
N LEU A 56 -7.47 -1.07 -1.57
CA LEU A 56 -6.76 0.03 -2.20
C LEU A 56 -7.15 1.34 -1.52
N ILE A 57 -6.15 2.13 -1.12
CA ILE A 57 -6.37 3.45 -0.54
C ILE A 57 -5.28 4.43 -1.01
N ARG A 58 -5.68 5.70 -1.20
CA ARG A 58 -4.74 6.80 -1.36
C ARG A 58 -4.55 7.48 0.00
N ALA A 59 -3.40 7.26 0.65
CA ALA A 59 -3.13 7.76 2.00
C ALA A 59 -1.63 7.87 2.30
N ASP A 60 -1.29 8.52 3.41
CA ASP A 60 0.02 8.38 4.03
C ASP A 60 0.08 7.03 4.77
N ILE A 61 0.94 6.13 4.32
CA ILE A 61 1.10 4.78 4.90
C ILE A 61 1.46 4.83 6.39
N THR A 62 2.07 5.91 6.86
CA THR A 62 2.45 6.08 8.28
C THR A 62 1.24 6.28 9.20
N SER A 63 0.07 6.53 8.64
CA SER A 63 -1.20 6.66 9.38
C SER A 63 -1.97 5.35 9.56
N LEU A 64 -1.55 4.25 8.92
CA LEU A 64 -2.31 3.01 8.93
C LEU A 64 -2.06 2.18 10.20
N ALA A 65 -3.14 1.83 10.89
CA ALA A 65 -3.15 0.90 12.02
C ALA A 65 -3.41 -0.53 11.52
N VAL A 66 -2.37 -1.14 10.99
CA VAL A 66 -2.33 -2.52 10.46
C VAL A 66 -1.29 -3.34 11.21
N ASP A 67 -1.18 -4.65 10.96
CA ASP A 67 -0.12 -5.43 11.59
C ASP A 67 1.25 -5.06 11.04
N ALA A 68 1.38 -4.88 9.71
CA ALA A 68 2.62 -4.42 9.12
C ALA A 68 2.40 -3.43 7.98
N ILE A 69 3.27 -2.43 7.90
CA ILE A 69 3.47 -1.63 6.69
C ILE A 69 4.76 -2.08 5.99
N VAL A 70 4.76 -2.04 4.65
CA VAL A 70 5.92 -2.36 3.83
C VAL A 70 6.56 -1.08 3.34
N ASN A 71 7.79 -0.86 3.75
CA ASN A 71 8.63 0.27 3.42
C ASN A 71 9.44 -0.02 2.15
N ALA A 72 9.39 0.88 1.16
CA ALA A 72 10.28 0.87 0.00
C ALA A 72 11.64 1.46 0.40
N ALA A 73 12.48 0.61 0.98
CA ALA A 73 13.78 0.97 1.54
C ALA A 73 14.91 0.96 0.49
N ASN A 74 16.03 1.57 0.83
CA ASN A 74 17.30 1.36 0.14
C ASN A 74 18.08 0.22 0.77
N ARG A 75 19.18 -0.21 0.12
CA ARG A 75 20.03 -1.35 0.58
C ARG A 75 20.60 -1.17 1.97
N SER A 76 20.83 0.04 2.44
CA SER A 76 21.37 0.30 3.78
C SER A 76 20.33 0.13 4.89
N LEU A 77 19.05 0.25 4.60
CA LEU A 77 17.92 0.30 5.53
C LEU A 77 17.96 1.47 6.52
N LEU A 78 18.83 2.46 6.32
CA LEU A 78 19.07 3.52 7.28
C LEU A 78 18.24 4.80 7.04
N GLY A 79 17.19 4.66 6.26
CA GLY A 79 16.35 5.79 5.85
C GLY A 79 16.86 6.44 4.57
N GLY A 80 16.04 7.28 3.98
CA GLY A 80 16.31 7.99 2.73
C GLY A 80 15.28 9.08 2.49
N GLY A 81 14.94 9.30 1.21
CA GLY A 81 13.88 10.20 0.77
C GLY A 81 12.54 9.49 0.63
N GLY A 82 11.51 10.24 0.22
CA GLY A 82 10.19 9.70 -0.09
C GLY A 82 9.54 8.98 1.11
N VAL A 83 8.87 7.86 0.81
CA VAL A 83 8.17 7.05 1.82
C VAL A 83 9.10 6.49 2.90
N ASP A 84 10.33 6.08 2.54
CA ASP A 84 11.33 5.59 3.49
C ASP A 84 11.67 6.65 4.55
N GLY A 85 11.92 7.88 4.11
CA GLY A 85 12.15 9.00 5.02
C GLY A 85 10.94 9.34 5.89
N ALA A 86 9.72 9.27 5.34
CA ALA A 86 8.48 9.52 6.09
C ALA A 86 8.30 8.47 7.20
N ILE A 87 8.48 7.19 6.87
CA ILE A 87 8.37 6.08 7.84
C ILE A 87 9.43 6.23 8.95
N HIS A 88 10.69 6.51 8.61
CA HIS A 88 11.75 6.69 9.60
C HIS A 88 11.48 7.89 10.53
N ARG A 89 10.98 9.01 9.99
CA ARG A 89 10.61 10.18 10.81
C ARG A 89 9.44 9.87 11.74
N ALA A 90 8.42 9.20 11.24
CA ALA A 90 7.22 8.88 12.02
C ALA A 90 7.50 7.83 13.11
N ALA A 91 8.31 6.82 12.81
CA ALA A 91 8.71 5.77 13.74
C ALA A 91 9.65 6.29 14.86
N GLY A 92 10.43 7.31 14.59
CA GLY A 92 11.43 7.83 15.51
C GLY A 92 12.80 7.14 15.41
N PRO A 93 13.80 7.59 16.20
CA PRO A 93 15.21 7.20 16.04
C PRO A 93 15.50 5.73 16.33
N GLN A 94 14.66 5.07 17.12
CA GLN A 94 14.82 3.66 17.48
C GLN A 94 14.73 2.75 16.25
N LEU A 95 13.85 3.08 15.27
CA LEU A 95 13.75 2.32 14.03
C LEU A 95 15.09 2.26 13.30
N ARG A 96 15.78 3.40 13.17
CA ARG A 96 17.10 3.46 12.52
C ARG A 96 18.15 2.66 13.28
N SER A 97 18.07 2.63 14.61
CA SER A 97 18.98 1.83 15.45
C SER A 97 18.78 0.34 15.23
N GLU A 98 17.54 -0.14 15.18
CA GLU A 98 17.22 -1.55 14.88
C GLU A 98 17.64 -1.91 13.44
N CYS A 99 17.33 -1.06 12.46
CA CYS A 99 17.74 -1.26 11.07
C CYS A 99 19.27 -1.39 10.90
N ARG A 100 20.06 -0.63 11.69
CA ARG A 100 21.53 -0.73 11.64
C ARG A 100 22.03 -2.13 12.02
N ALA A 101 21.38 -2.78 13.00
CA ALA A 101 21.73 -4.14 13.41
C ALA A 101 21.40 -5.20 12.34
N LEU A 102 20.51 -4.88 11.39
CA LEU A 102 20.18 -5.77 10.27
C LEU A 102 21.28 -5.84 9.20
N ASN A 103 22.28 -4.95 9.21
CA ASN A 103 23.39 -4.92 8.25
C ASN A 103 22.94 -4.86 6.78
N GLY A 104 21.93 -4.02 6.48
CA GLY A 104 21.41 -3.85 5.13
C GLY A 104 20.51 -4.98 4.66
N CYS A 105 20.08 -4.90 3.39
CA CYS A 105 19.24 -5.89 2.73
C CYS A 105 19.54 -5.91 1.22
N GLU A 106 19.51 -7.09 0.62
CA GLU A 106 19.72 -7.26 -0.81
C GLU A 106 18.48 -6.83 -1.60
N THR A 107 18.70 -6.36 -2.84
CA THR A 107 17.62 -6.01 -3.77
C THR A 107 16.77 -7.23 -4.08
N GLY A 108 15.45 -7.09 -4.01
CA GLY A 108 14.49 -8.19 -4.19
C GLY A 108 14.16 -8.94 -2.89
N SER A 109 14.75 -8.54 -1.76
CA SER A 109 14.55 -9.17 -0.45
C SER A 109 13.96 -8.19 0.55
N SER A 110 13.54 -8.71 1.71
CA SER A 110 12.91 -7.94 2.78
C SER A 110 13.48 -8.32 4.16
N LYS A 111 13.43 -7.37 5.09
CA LYS A 111 13.73 -7.57 6.52
C LYS A 111 12.67 -6.89 7.37
N ILE A 112 12.48 -7.34 8.59
CA ILE A 112 11.41 -6.86 9.49
C ILE A 112 11.97 -6.24 10.75
N THR A 113 11.30 -5.19 11.24
CA THR A 113 11.60 -4.50 12.50
C THR A 113 10.32 -4.23 13.29
N ASN A 114 10.48 -3.73 14.51
CA ASN A 114 9.40 -3.10 15.26
C ASN A 114 9.02 -1.76 14.61
N ALA A 115 7.79 -1.28 14.88
CA ALA A 115 7.28 -0.06 14.28
C ALA A 115 7.43 1.19 15.18
N TYR A 116 7.73 1.00 16.46
CA TYR A 116 7.96 2.06 17.46
C TYR A 116 6.79 3.05 17.57
N ASN A 117 6.95 4.32 17.13
CA ASN A 117 5.93 5.34 17.25
C ASN A 117 4.85 5.31 16.15
N LEU A 118 4.96 4.40 15.20
CA LEU A 118 3.95 4.18 14.16
C LEU A 118 2.73 3.47 14.73
N PRO A 119 1.53 3.66 14.16
CA PRO A 119 0.32 2.97 14.62
C PRO A 119 0.29 1.47 14.26
N CYS A 120 1.12 1.01 13.33
CA CYS A 120 1.27 -0.41 12.99
C CYS A 120 2.14 -1.16 14.00
N LYS A 121 2.15 -2.51 13.95
CA LYS A 121 2.96 -3.34 14.88
C LYS A 121 4.39 -3.55 14.38
N LYS A 122 4.58 -3.69 13.05
CA LYS A 122 5.86 -4.01 12.41
C LYS A 122 6.08 -3.15 11.16
N VAL A 123 7.35 -2.98 10.79
CA VAL A 123 7.75 -2.45 9.48
C VAL A 123 8.53 -3.53 8.75
N ILE A 124 8.09 -3.88 7.56
CA ILE A 124 8.82 -4.75 6.64
C ILE A 124 9.55 -3.85 5.66
N HIS A 125 10.87 -3.87 5.69
CA HIS A 125 11.72 -3.07 4.81
C HIS A 125 12.09 -3.92 3.60
N THR A 126 11.59 -3.58 2.43
CA THR A 126 11.92 -4.26 1.17
C THR A 126 12.76 -3.36 0.27
N VAL A 127 13.74 -3.95 -0.40
CA VAL A 127 14.64 -3.20 -1.29
C VAL A 127 14.26 -3.47 -2.74
N GLY A 128 13.52 -2.54 -3.32
CA GLY A 128 13.12 -2.62 -4.72
C GLY A 128 14.32 -2.38 -5.67
N PRO A 129 14.23 -2.86 -6.92
CA PRO A 129 15.23 -2.57 -7.94
C PRO A 129 15.17 -1.10 -8.41
N ILE A 130 16.33 -0.54 -8.74
CA ILE A 130 16.39 0.56 -9.70
C ILE A 130 16.01 -0.03 -11.06
N TYR A 131 15.07 0.60 -11.75
CA TYR A 131 14.59 0.07 -13.03
C TYR A 131 15.70 0.05 -14.08
N ASP A 132 15.89 -1.09 -14.72
CA ASP A 132 16.87 -1.31 -15.77
C ASP A 132 16.11 -1.52 -17.10
N GLU A 133 16.10 -0.50 -17.96
CA GLU A 133 15.42 -0.54 -19.26
C GLU A 133 16.04 -1.56 -20.21
N ILE A 134 17.32 -1.89 -20.04
CA ILE A 134 18.02 -2.89 -20.86
C ILE A 134 17.64 -4.32 -20.42
N ARG A 135 17.35 -4.51 -19.12
CA ARG A 135 17.03 -5.81 -18.54
C ARG A 135 15.73 -5.74 -17.72
N PRO A 136 14.59 -5.43 -18.36
CA PRO A 136 13.32 -5.24 -17.65
C PRO A 136 12.84 -6.50 -16.94
N GLU A 137 13.12 -7.69 -17.49
CA GLU A 137 12.76 -8.98 -16.85
C GLU A 137 13.51 -9.20 -15.53
N ARG A 138 14.77 -8.75 -15.44
CA ARG A 138 15.52 -8.79 -14.18
C ARG A 138 14.89 -7.85 -13.15
N SER A 139 14.53 -6.66 -13.55
CA SER A 139 13.83 -5.70 -12.69
C SER A 139 12.48 -6.26 -12.24
N LYS A 140 11.74 -6.93 -13.13
CA LYS A 140 10.48 -7.61 -12.80
C LYS A 140 10.69 -8.71 -11.75
N ALA A 141 11.64 -9.61 -11.95
CA ALA A 141 11.92 -10.69 -11.01
C ALA A 141 12.32 -10.18 -9.61
N LEU A 142 13.15 -9.13 -9.55
CA LEU A 142 13.54 -8.50 -8.28
C LEU A 142 12.34 -7.82 -7.59
N LEU A 143 11.47 -7.15 -8.34
CA LEU A 143 10.28 -6.52 -7.78
C LEU A 143 9.28 -7.56 -7.29
N GLN A 144 9.08 -8.67 -8.01
CA GLN A 144 8.29 -9.81 -7.54
C GLN A 144 8.85 -10.38 -6.24
N GLY A 145 10.19 -10.50 -6.14
CA GLY A 145 10.87 -10.91 -4.92
C GLY A 145 10.55 -10.03 -3.71
N CYS A 146 10.43 -8.71 -3.91
CA CYS A 146 10.04 -7.76 -2.84
C CYS A 146 8.66 -8.09 -2.27
N TYR A 147 7.66 -8.29 -3.13
CA TYR A 147 6.30 -8.61 -2.68
C TYR A 147 6.26 -9.98 -2.00
N LYS A 148 6.86 -10.99 -2.63
CA LYS A 148 6.90 -12.36 -2.11
C LYS A 148 7.56 -12.42 -0.74
N SER A 149 8.80 -11.92 -0.61
CA SER A 149 9.54 -11.96 0.66
C SER A 149 8.88 -11.16 1.77
N SER A 150 8.18 -10.05 1.42
CA SER A 150 7.42 -9.28 2.39
C SER A 150 6.20 -10.05 2.92
N LEU A 151 5.46 -10.72 2.05
CA LEU A 151 4.30 -11.52 2.42
C LEU A 151 4.72 -12.77 3.23
N GLU A 152 5.81 -13.44 2.83
CA GLU A 152 6.38 -14.56 3.57
C GLU A 152 6.79 -14.15 5.00
N LEU A 153 7.47 -13.01 5.16
CA LEU A 153 7.82 -12.48 6.48
C LEU A 153 6.57 -12.15 7.30
N ALA A 154 5.54 -11.58 6.70
CA ALA A 154 4.29 -11.32 7.40
C ALA A 154 3.68 -12.61 7.95
N VAL A 155 3.59 -13.64 7.14
CA VAL A 155 3.07 -14.96 7.53
C VAL A 155 3.93 -15.61 8.62
N GLN A 156 5.27 -15.59 8.46
CA GLN A 156 6.21 -16.14 9.45
C GLN A 156 6.08 -15.48 10.84
N HIS A 157 5.73 -14.20 10.85
CA HIS A 157 5.52 -13.43 12.08
C HIS A 157 4.05 -13.41 12.56
N GLY A 158 3.16 -14.19 11.95
CA GLY A 158 1.75 -14.28 12.33
C GLY A 158 0.95 -12.99 12.10
N LEU A 159 1.43 -12.11 11.20
CA LEU A 159 0.76 -10.86 10.88
C LEU A 159 -0.38 -11.13 9.90
N LYS A 160 -1.53 -10.51 10.14
CA LYS A 160 -2.77 -10.75 9.40
C LYS A 160 -3.09 -9.67 8.37
N THR A 161 -2.69 -8.42 8.67
CA THR A 161 -2.97 -7.26 7.83
C THR A 161 -1.68 -6.59 7.40
N VAL A 162 -1.48 -6.44 6.08
CA VAL A 162 -0.25 -5.92 5.48
C VAL A 162 -0.58 -4.79 4.50
N ALA A 163 0.09 -3.64 4.65
CA ALA A 163 -0.07 -2.52 3.75
C ALA A 163 1.22 -2.23 2.98
N PHE A 164 1.15 -2.23 1.66
CA PHE A 164 2.28 -1.98 0.77
C PHE A 164 2.31 -0.54 0.29
N SER A 165 3.46 0.13 0.41
CA SER A 165 3.77 1.32 -0.37
C SER A 165 4.04 0.97 -1.83
N ALA A 166 4.03 1.98 -2.72
CA ALA A 166 4.46 1.80 -4.10
C ALA A 166 5.98 1.59 -4.16
N ILE A 167 6.41 0.35 -4.46
CA ILE A 167 7.82 -0.05 -4.46
C ILE A 167 8.46 0.33 -5.79
N SER A 168 9.62 0.98 -5.76
CA SER A 168 10.47 1.38 -6.89
C SER A 168 9.90 2.46 -7.82
N THR A 169 8.67 2.94 -7.67
CA THR A 169 8.03 3.90 -8.60
C THR A 169 8.46 5.37 -8.39
N GLY A 170 9.16 5.65 -7.29
CA GLY A 170 9.76 6.94 -6.99
C GLY A 170 11.12 7.12 -7.68
N VAL A 171 12.15 7.44 -6.88
CA VAL A 171 13.53 7.72 -7.38
C VAL A 171 14.19 6.54 -8.08
N TYR A 172 13.69 5.31 -7.91
CA TYR A 172 14.20 4.12 -8.60
C TYR A 172 13.62 3.95 -10.02
N GLY A 173 12.71 4.84 -10.43
CA GLY A 173 12.29 5.03 -11.82
C GLY A 173 11.50 3.87 -12.44
N TYR A 174 11.00 2.90 -11.66
CA TYR A 174 10.19 1.83 -12.23
C TYR A 174 8.88 2.43 -12.77
N PRO A 175 8.48 2.15 -14.04
CA PRO A 175 7.23 2.64 -14.60
C PRO A 175 6.04 2.18 -13.72
N SER A 176 5.23 3.14 -13.25
CA SER A 176 4.17 2.86 -12.27
C SER A 176 3.19 1.79 -12.74
N ARG A 177 2.84 1.77 -14.04
CA ARG A 177 1.95 0.76 -14.61
C ARG A 177 2.54 -0.65 -14.52
N ASP A 178 3.81 -0.78 -14.91
CA ASP A 178 4.48 -2.09 -14.91
C ASP A 178 4.73 -2.57 -13.49
N ALA A 179 5.10 -1.65 -12.57
CA ALA A 179 5.23 -1.96 -11.15
C ALA A 179 3.91 -2.43 -10.54
N ALA A 180 2.78 -1.77 -10.83
CA ALA A 180 1.46 -2.17 -10.35
C ALA A 180 1.04 -3.54 -10.90
N MET A 181 1.35 -3.82 -12.18
CA MET A 181 1.11 -5.16 -12.77
C MET A 181 1.88 -6.24 -12.01
N VAL A 182 3.17 -6.02 -11.75
CA VAL A 182 4.02 -6.95 -10.98
C VAL A 182 3.49 -7.14 -9.55
N ALA A 183 3.09 -6.06 -8.89
CA ALA A 183 2.53 -6.09 -7.55
C ALA A 183 1.23 -6.92 -7.47
N CYS A 184 0.30 -6.67 -8.39
CA CYS A 184 -0.97 -7.38 -8.45
C CYS A 184 -0.77 -8.87 -8.80
N GLU A 185 0.12 -9.18 -9.76
CA GLU A 185 0.47 -10.56 -10.13
C GLU A 185 1.06 -11.33 -8.96
N ALA A 186 2.04 -10.74 -8.26
CA ALA A 186 2.70 -11.35 -7.12
C ALA A 186 1.72 -11.60 -5.96
N LEU A 187 0.87 -10.61 -5.66
CA LEU A 187 -0.15 -10.76 -4.61
C LEU A 187 -1.17 -11.83 -4.97
N ALA A 188 -1.74 -11.82 -6.19
CA ALA A 188 -2.73 -12.81 -6.60
C ALA A 188 -2.16 -14.23 -6.50
N SER A 189 -0.93 -14.44 -7.00
CA SER A 189 -0.25 -15.75 -6.93
C SER A 189 0.03 -16.18 -5.49
N PHE A 190 0.34 -15.25 -4.59
CA PHE A 190 0.55 -15.57 -3.18
C PHE A 190 -0.77 -15.94 -2.47
N LEU A 191 -1.85 -15.22 -2.75
CA LEU A 191 -3.17 -15.47 -2.16
C LEU A 191 -3.79 -16.80 -2.61
N ASP A 192 -3.44 -17.28 -3.80
CA ASP A 192 -3.86 -18.60 -4.32
C ASP A 192 -3.19 -19.76 -3.54
N GLY A 193 -2.05 -19.51 -2.88
CA GLY A 193 -1.32 -20.50 -2.09
C GLY A 193 -1.83 -20.67 -0.66
N ASP A 194 -1.33 -21.70 0.03
CA ASP A 194 -1.73 -21.98 1.42
C ASP A 194 -1.31 -20.88 2.41
N ASP A 195 -0.17 -20.25 2.20
CA ASP A 195 0.27 -19.13 3.02
C ASP A 195 -0.63 -17.90 2.86
N GLY A 196 -1.21 -17.72 1.67
CA GLY A 196 -2.17 -16.65 1.41
C GLY A 196 -3.42 -16.74 2.30
N LYS A 197 -3.85 -17.94 2.68
CA LYS A 197 -5.00 -18.16 3.59
C LYS A 197 -4.77 -17.64 5.00
N LYS A 198 -3.50 -17.41 5.38
CA LYS A 198 -3.11 -16.92 6.70
C LYS A 198 -3.22 -15.40 6.84
N LEU A 199 -3.41 -14.68 5.73
CA LEU A 199 -3.57 -13.23 5.70
C LEU A 199 -5.05 -12.87 5.64
N ASP A 200 -5.47 -11.93 6.48
CA ASP A 200 -6.86 -11.45 6.49
C ASP A 200 -7.06 -10.31 5.47
N LYS A 201 -6.07 -9.41 5.35
CA LYS A 201 -6.17 -8.28 4.40
C LYS A 201 -4.81 -7.80 3.93
N VAL A 202 -4.68 -7.57 2.62
CA VAL A 202 -3.53 -6.91 2.00
C VAL A 202 -3.99 -5.62 1.32
N ILE A 203 -3.29 -4.52 1.59
CA ILE A 203 -3.70 -3.18 1.18
C ILE A 203 -2.60 -2.58 0.30
N PHE A 204 -2.96 -2.11 -0.88
CA PHE A 204 -2.11 -1.23 -1.67
C PHE A 204 -2.36 0.22 -1.27
N VAL A 205 -1.29 0.91 -0.87
CA VAL A 205 -1.33 2.30 -0.46
C VAL A 205 -0.63 3.13 -1.52
N THR A 206 -1.40 3.94 -2.21
CA THR A 206 -0.90 4.88 -3.22
C THR A 206 -0.78 6.28 -2.61
N PHE A 207 0.17 7.06 -3.12
CA PHE A 207 0.33 8.45 -2.72
C PHE A 207 0.28 9.37 -3.94
N GLU A 208 1.11 9.12 -4.94
CA GLU A 208 1.16 9.89 -6.17
C GLU A 208 0.06 9.48 -7.16
N GLU A 209 -0.45 10.45 -7.92
CA GLU A 209 -1.53 10.25 -8.89
C GLU A 209 -1.20 9.22 -9.97
N LYS A 210 0.07 9.14 -10.38
CA LYS A 210 0.53 8.13 -11.35
C LYS A 210 0.32 6.70 -10.85
N ASP A 211 0.57 6.47 -9.54
CA ASP A 211 0.40 5.16 -8.92
C ASP A 211 -1.09 4.84 -8.73
N VAL A 212 -1.92 5.82 -8.35
CA VAL A 212 -3.39 5.66 -8.31
C VAL A 212 -3.91 5.16 -9.64
N ARG A 213 -3.55 5.82 -10.75
CA ARG A 213 -3.97 5.40 -12.10
C ARG A 213 -3.46 4.01 -12.47
N ALA A 214 -2.20 3.72 -12.10
CA ALA A 214 -1.59 2.43 -12.39
C ALA A 214 -2.32 1.29 -11.70
N TYR A 215 -2.65 1.42 -10.40
CA TYR A 215 -3.39 0.41 -9.66
C TYR A 215 -4.84 0.28 -10.13
N ASN A 216 -5.53 1.39 -10.44
CA ASN A 216 -6.90 1.34 -10.99
C ASN A 216 -6.95 0.55 -12.31
N GLN A 217 -5.92 0.63 -13.15
CA GLN A 217 -5.83 -0.12 -14.40
C GLN A 217 -5.37 -1.57 -14.23
N SER A 218 -4.59 -1.86 -13.19
CA SER A 218 -3.97 -3.18 -13.02
C SER A 218 -4.83 -4.13 -12.20
N LEU A 219 -5.45 -3.64 -11.11
CA LEU A 219 -6.25 -4.47 -10.19
C LEU A 219 -7.35 -5.28 -10.89
N PRO A 220 -8.16 -4.72 -11.82
CA PRO A 220 -9.22 -5.47 -12.45
C PRO A 220 -8.75 -6.65 -13.31
N ARG A 221 -7.47 -6.70 -13.67
CA ARG A 221 -6.88 -7.78 -14.47
C ARG A 221 -6.55 -9.00 -13.63
N PHE A 222 -6.23 -8.81 -12.35
CA PHE A 222 -5.85 -9.86 -11.42
C PHE A 222 -6.93 -10.19 -10.41
N PHE A 223 -7.81 -9.24 -10.15
CA PHE A 223 -8.89 -9.29 -9.18
C PHE A 223 -10.18 -8.78 -9.85
N PRO A 224 -10.75 -9.52 -10.83
CA PRO A 224 -11.90 -9.07 -11.59
C PRO A 224 -13.14 -8.90 -10.69
N PRO A 225 -14.10 -8.05 -11.07
CA PRO A 225 -15.37 -7.94 -10.35
C PRO A 225 -16.13 -9.27 -10.37
N VAL A 226 -16.97 -9.48 -9.36
CA VAL A 226 -17.93 -10.60 -9.36
C VAL A 226 -18.86 -10.41 -10.55
N THR A 227 -18.91 -11.39 -11.46
CA THR A 227 -19.89 -11.42 -12.54
C THR A 227 -21.14 -12.12 -12.04
N GLU A 228 -22.34 -11.65 -12.45
CA GLU A 228 -23.61 -12.24 -12.04
C GLU A 228 -23.71 -13.74 -12.32
N THR A 229 -22.95 -14.23 -13.33
CA THR A 229 -22.88 -15.66 -13.64
C THR A 229 -22.15 -16.48 -12.57
N SER A 230 -21.24 -15.89 -11.81
CA SER A 230 -20.52 -16.56 -10.71
C SER A 230 -21.32 -16.60 -9.42
N ALA A 231 -22.21 -15.61 -9.21
CA ALA A 231 -23.07 -15.53 -8.03
C ALA A 231 -24.12 -16.66 -8.02
N TYR A 232 -24.52 -17.20 -9.18
CA TYR A 232 -25.55 -18.24 -9.26
C TYR A 232 -25.04 -19.66 -8.92
N GLN A 233 -23.75 -19.88 -8.86
CA GLN A 233 -23.19 -21.20 -8.50
C GLN A 233 -22.86 -21.35 -7.00
N GLY A 234 -22.88 -20.26 -6.23
CA GLY A 234 -22.56 -20.26 -4.79
C GLY A 234 -23.75 -20.25 -3.83
N THR A 235 -24.98 -19.96 -4.33
CA THR A 235 -26.15 -19.75 -3.45
C THR A 235 -27.28 -20.74 -3.73
N LYS A 236 -27.09 -22.01 -3.30
CA LYS A 236 -28.22 -22.89 -3.02
C LYS A 236 -28.54 -22.95 -1.51
N ALA A 237 -28.07 -22.01 -0.72
CA ALA A 237 -28.21 -22.01 0.74
C ALA A 237 -28.49 -20.66 1.40
N GLU A 238 -28.93 -19.63 0.69
CA GLU A 238 -29.38 -18.36 1.32
C GLU A 238 -30.38 -17.65 0.40
N ALA A 239 -31.58 -18.21 0.32
CA ALA A 239 -32.76 -17.51 -0.13
C ALA A 239 -33.59 -17.23 1.12
N ASP A 240 -33.45 -16.02 1.66
CA ASP A 240 -34.41 -15.26 2.46
C ASP A 240 -33.63 -14.19 3.27
N LEU A 241 -33.26 -13.08 2.60
CA LEU A 241 -32.93 -11.83 3.30
C LEU A 241 -33.71 -10.71 2.63
N ASP A 242 -34.47 -10.01 3.44
CA ASP A 242 -35.40 -8.94 3.13
C ASP A 242 -34.76 -7.77 2.38
N GLU A 243 -35.44 -7.16 1.42
CA GLU A 243 -35.01 -6.00 0.62
C GLU A 243 -34.61 -4.77 1.49
N GLY A 244 -35.08 -4.71 2.73
CA GLY A 244 -34.78 -3.66 3.70
C GLY A 244 -33.32 -3.60 4.11
N ASP A 245 -32.69 -4.75 4.36
CA ASP A 245 -31.29 -4.84 4.84
C ASP A 245 -30.26 -4.44 3.76
N GLN A 246 -30.61 -4.58 2.48
CA GLN A 246 -29.70 -4.19 1.39
C GLN A 246 -29.63 -2.66 1.19
N ALA A 247 -30.71 -1.93 1.48
CA ALA A 247 -30.73 -0.48 1.36
C ALA A 247 -29.94 0.18 2.51
N GLU A 248 -30.01 -0.37 3.70
CA GLU A 248 -29.30 0.14 4.88
C GLU A 248 -27.79 -0.12 4.79
N ALA A 249 -27.39 -1.30 4.34
CA ALA A 249 -25.98 -1.64 4.09
C ALA A 249 -25.36 -0.78 2.98
N LYS A 250 -26.14 -0.40 1.96
CA LYS A 250 -25.69 0.49 0.89
C LYS A 250 -25.51 1.93 1.37
N ALA A 251 -26.44 2.43 2.19
CA ALA A 251 -26.37 3.77 2.77
C ALA A 251 -25.17 3.90 3.74
N GLU A 252 -24.91 2.87 4.55
CA GLU A 252 -23.76 2.83 5.46
C GLU A 252 -22.41 2.76 4.72
N ALA A 253 -22.36 2.03 3.60
CA ALA A 253 -21.20 1.96 2.73
C ALA A 253 -20.90 3.28 2.02
N GLU A 254 -21.96 4.00 1.56
CA GLU A 254 -21.82 5.32 0.94
C GLU A 254 -21.40 6.40 1.97
N ALA A 255 -21.89 6.33 3.19
CA ALA A 255 -21.49 7.22 4.28
C ALA A 255 -19.99 7.03 4.62
N LYS A 256 -19.53 5.79 4.77
CA LYS A 256 -18.11 5.47 5.02
C LYS A 256 -17.20 5.88 3.86
N ALA A 257 -17.66 5.81 2.61
CA ALA A 257 -16.87 6.22 1.45
C ALA A 257 -16.71 7.75 1.36
N ASN A 258 -17.66 8.52 1.86
CA ASN A 258 -17.61 9.99 1.88
C ASN A 258 -16.81 10.53 3.07
N GLU A 259 -16.60 9.75 4.13
CA GLU A 259 -15.77 10.10 5.29
C GLU A 259 -14.29 9.76 5.10
N LEU A 260 -13.90 9.10 4.00
CA LEU A 260 -12.49 8.83 3.71
C LEU A 260 -11.74 10.15 3.55
N PRO A 261 -10.66 10.38 4.34
CA PRO A 261 -9.95 11.64 4.31
C PRO A 261 -9.39 11.91 2.92
N SER A 262 -9.74 13.06 2.37
CA SER A 262 -9.10 13.60 1.17
C SER A 262 -7.62 13.83 1.46
N VAL A 263 -6.76 13.25 0.62
CA VAL A 263 -5.31 13.40 0.76
C VAL A 263 -4.92 14.86 0.59
N PRO A 264 -4.08 15.42 1.49
CA PRO A 264 -3.49 16.73 1.27
C PRO A 264 -2.75 16.74 -0.08
N THR A 265 -3.10 17.67 -0.95
CA THR A 265 -2.49 17.82 -2.27
C THR A 265 -1.13 18.53 -2.25
N THR A 266 -0.66 18.90 -1.06
CA THR A 266 0.64 19.57 -0.86
C THR A 266 1.63 18.60 -0.22
N ASP A 267 2.78 18.41 -0.87
CA ASP A 267 3.94 17.75 -0.27
C ASP A 267 4.23 18.40 1.10
N PRO A 268 4.50 17.62 2.15
CA PRO A 268 5.07 18.19 3.37
C PRO A 268 6.40 18.80 2.97
N ALA A 269 6.49 20.14 3.05
CA ALA A 269 7.64 20.91 2.62
C ALA A 269 8.93 20.32 3.20
N ASP A 270 9.83 19.85 2.34
CA ASP A 270 11.21 19.54 2.69
C ASP A 270 11.93 20.87 2.96
N PRO A 271 12.32 21.18 4.20
CA PRO A 271 12.99 22.44 4.52
C PRO A 271 14.34 22.62 3.81
N ASN A 272 14.88 21.58 3.16
CA ASN A 272 16.13 21.66 2.41
C ASN A 272 15.96 22.00 0.92
N HIS A 273 14.74 22.05 0.38
CA HIS A 273 14.56 22.32 -1.05
C HIS A 273 14.72 23.82 -1.40
N THR A 274 14.55 24.69 -0.43
CA THR A 274 14.68 26.16 -0.62
C THR A 274 16.12 26.65 -0.72
N GLN A 275 17.11 25.88 -0.22
CA GLN A 275 18.51 26.32 -0.25
C GLN A 275 19.28 25.95 -1.53
N LYS A 276 18.77 25.03 -2.35
CA LYS A 276 19.43 24.66 -3.61
C LYS A 276 19.08 25.56 -4.79
N LYS A 277 17.93 26.26 -4.76
CA LYS A 277 17.54 27.19 -5.84
C LYS A 277 18.22 28.55 -5.77
N GLN A 278 18.67 28.98 -4.58
CA GLN A 278 19.37 30.27 -4.42
C GLN A 278 20.87 30.23 -4.75
N LYS A 279 21.48 29.06 -4.96
CA LYS A 279 22.90 28.94 -5.33
C LYS A 279 23.15 28.87 -6.82
N GLN A 280 22.13 28.68 -7.66
CA GLN A 280 22.31 28.66 -9.12
C GLN A 280 22.09 30.00 -9.81
N ASP A 281 21.50 31.00 -9.14
CA ASP A 281 21.25 32.33 -9.72
C ASP A 281 22.32 33.37 -9.36
N THR A 282 23.46 32.94 -8.73
CA THR A 282 24.55 33.84 -8.32
C THR A 282 25.89 33.56 -9.04
N GLU A 283 25.93 32.60 -9.96
CA GLU A 283 27.11 32.33 -10.81
C GLU A 283 26.69 32.27 -12.30
N ALA A 284 26.24 33.42 -12.82
CA ALA A 284 26.11 33.67 -14.27
C ALA A 284 26.49 35.12 -14.53
#